data_1e893c42ca44e728f34981bb146d2443
#
_entry.id   1e893c42ca44e728f34981bb146d2443
#
_cell.length_a   1.000
_cell.length_b   1.000
_cell.length_c   1.000
_cell.angle_alpha   90.00
_cell.angle_beta   90.00
_cell.angle_gamma   90.00
#
_symmetry.space_group_name_H-M   'P 1'
#
loop_
_entity.id
_entity.type
_entity.pdbx_description
1 polymer ?
#
loop_
_entity_poly.entity_id
_entity_poly.type
_entity_poly.pdbx_seq_one_letter_code
_entity_poly.pdbx_strand_id
1 'polypeptide(L)'
;MKLSIGNDHAGPDYKKAIVDYLLSQGHEPINHGTDTADSVDYPDFVHPVAKDVSNGTAAFGIIICGSGNGAAMSANKHPNVRAALCWVKEIAVLARAHNNANIISIPARYTSAPQAVAMVRAFISTPFEGGRHQRRVAKISDCCTAQF
;
A
#
# COMPACT_ATOMS: atom_id res chain seq x y z
N MET A 1 2.51 -13.06 -8.31
CA MET A 1 2.71 -11.66 -8.76
C MET A 1 3.78 -10.99 -7.90
N LYS A 2 4.41 -9.92 -8.43
CA LYS A 2 5.35 -9.11 -7.65
C LYS A 2 4.61 -8.06 -6.83
N LEU A 3 4.96 -7.96 -5.54
CA LEU A 3 4.44 -6.95 -4.63
C LEU A 3 5.62 -6.23 -3.96
N SER A 4 5.58 -4.90 -3.97
CA SER A 4 6.62 -4.09 -3.34
C SER A 4 6.22 -3.74 -1.91
N ILE A 5 7.13 -3.88 -0.95
CA ILE A 5 6.85 -3.63 0.46
C ILE A 5 7.95 -2.77 1.10
N GLY A 6 7.53 -1.78 1.88
CA GLY A 6 8.41 -0.92 2.66
C GLY A 6 7.74 -0.48 3.96
N ASN A 7 8.56 -0.20 4.97
CA ASN A 7 8.09 0.22 6.29
C ASN A 7 9.13 1.09 6.98
N ASP A 8 8.68 1.89 7.93
CA ASP A 8 9.55 2.52 8.91
C ASP A 8 9.82 1.58 10.12
N HIS A 9 10.44 2.13 11.16
CA HIS A 9 10.81 1.39 12.37
C HIS A 9 9.62 0.82 13.18
N ALA A 10 8.38 1.23 12.89
CA ALA A 10 7.19 0.64 13.51
C ALA A 10 6.75 -0.68 12.85
N GLY A 11 7.28 -0.98 11.66
CA GLY A 11 6.75 -2.04 10.81
C GLY A 11 7.51 -3.35 10.65
N PRO A 12 8.73 -3.60 11.21
CA PRO A 12 9.49 -4.81 10.88
C PRO A 12 8.75 -6.12 11.14
N ASP A 13 8.08 -6.26 12.29
CA ASP A 13 7.33 -7.49 12.64
C ASP A 13 6.10 -7.68 11.73
N TYR A 14 5.43 -6.60 11.40
CA TYR A 14 4.29 -6.60 10.45
C TYR A 14 4.74 -6.99 9.06
N LYS A 15 5.84 -6.41 8.58
CA LYS A 15 6.43 -6.77 7.29
C LYS A 15 6.81 -8.24 7.26
N LYS A 16 7.46 -8.75 8.30
CA LYS A 16 7.82 -10.17 8.36
C LYS A 16 6.60 -11.07 8.19
N ALA A 17 5.54 -10.83 8.95
CA ALA A 17 4.31 -11.61 8.87
C ALA A 17 3.66 -11.54 7.48
N ILE A 18 3.65 -10.35 6.86
CA ILE A 18 3.10 -10.15 5.51
C ILE A 18 3.96 -10.87 4.47
N VAL A 19 5.28 -10.73 4.53
CA VAL A 19 6.21 -11.39 3.60
C VAL A 19 6.07 -12.90 3.68
N ASP A 20 6.03 -13.47 4.89
CA ASP A 20 5.84 -14.91 5.10
C ASP A 20 4.51 -15.37 4.46
N TYR A 21 3.43 -14.61 4.64
CA TYR A 21 2.15 -14.89 3.98
C TYR A 21 2.27 -14.83 2.45
N LEU A 22 2.85 -13.77 1.90
CA LEU A 22 2.99 -13.59 0.45
C LEU A 22 3.78 -14.73 -0.19
N LEU A 23 4.90 -15.12 0.41
CA LEU A 23 5.71 -16.25 -0.04
C LEU A 23 4.93 -17.57 0.01
N SER A 24 4.14 -17.81 1.06
CA SER A 24 3.29 -19.00 1.18
C SER A 24 2.23 -19.10 0.09
N GLN A 25 1.83 -17.98 -0.51
CA GLN A 25 0.89 -17.89 -1.61
C GLN A 25 1.56 -17.86 -3.00
N GLY A 26 2.87 -18.04 -3.06
CA GLY A 26 3.63 -18.05 -4.32
C GLY A 26 3.83 -16.65 -4.92
N HIS A 27 3.71 -15.59 -4.12
CA HIS A 27 4.02 -14.23 -4.55
C HIS A 27 5.50 -13.90 -4.39
N GLU A 28 5.95 -12.85 -5.07
CA GLU A 28 7.33 -12.37 -5.05
C GLU A 28 7.40 -10.99 -4.38
N PRO A 29 7.69 -10.93 -3.06
CA PRO A 29 7.85 -9.64 -2.38
C PRO A 29 9.19 -8.97 -2.73
N ILE A 30 9.14 -7.67 -3.06
CA ILE A 30 10.30 -6.79 -3.21
C ILE A 30 10.41 -5.97 -1.93
N ASN A 31 11.39 -6.28 -1.08
CA ASN A 31 11.57 -5.64 0.22
C ASN A 31 12.51 -4.44 0.13
N HIS A 32 11.99 -3.26 0.43
CA HIS A 32 12.76 -2.00 0.49
C HIS A 32 13.17 -1.61 1.92
N GLY A 33 12.83 -2.39 2.93
CA GLY A 33 13.19 -2.14 4.33
C GLY A 33 12.14 -1.27 5.05
N THR A 34 12.39 -0.82 6.29
CA THR A 34 13.58 -1.17 7.06
C THR A 34 13.41 -2.52 7.76
N ASP A 35 14.52 -3.18 8.15
CA ASP A 35 14.47 -4.46 8.86
C ASP A 35 14.81 -4.33 10.35
N THR A 36 15.07 -3.10 10.81
CA THR A 36 15.43 -2.79 12.21
C THR A 36 14.42 -1.86 12.86
N ALA A 37 14.45 -1.81 14.20
CA ALA A 37 13.61 -0.91 14.99
C ALA A 37 14.26 0.48 15.21
N ASP A 38 15.41 0.75 14.60
CA ASP A 38 16.06 2.06 14.66
C ASP A 38 15.22 3.11 13.94
N SER A 39 15.09 4.29 14.55
CA SER A 39 14.30 5.38 14.01
C SER A 39 14.76 5.77 12.60
N VAL A 40 13.83 5.79 11.66
CA VAL A 40 14.07 6.17 10.25
C VAL A 40 12.93 7.04 9.75
N ASP A 41 13.18 7.75 8.65
CA ASP A 41 12.17 8.55 7.98
C ASP A 41 11.35 7.68 7.01
N TYR A 42 10.05 7.57 7.26
CA TYR A 42 9.16 6.71 6.45
C TYR A 42 9.19 7.01 4.94
N PRO A 43 9.34 8.28 4.47
CA PRO A 43 9.36 8.54 3.02
C PRO A 43 10.48 7.81 2.29
N ASP A 44 11.63 7.62 2.92
CA ASP A 44 12.79 6.93 2.32
C ASP A 44 12.47 5.48 1.95
N PHE A 45 11.54 4.85 2.66
CA PHE A 45 11.11 3.47 2.44
C PHE A 45 9.80 3.36 1.66
N VAL A 46 9.02 4.45 1.59
CA VAL A 46 7.76 4.53 0.86
C VAL A 46 7.97 4.88 -0.61
N HIS A 47 8.85 5.84 -0.90
CA HIS A 47 9.07 6.26 -2.29
C HIS A 47 9.54 5.13 -3.21
N PRO A 48 10.45 4.21 -2.81
CA PRO A 48 10.79 3.07 -3.64
C PRO A 48 9.60 2.16 -3.97
N VAL A 49 8.72 1.90 -2.98
CA VAL A 49 7.49 1.13 -3.19
C VAL A 49 6.56 1.81 -4.19
N ALA A 50 6.32 3.10 -3.99
CA ALA A 50 5.47 3.88 -4.87
C ALA A 50 6.02 3.94 -6.31
N LYS A 51 7.34 4.03 -6.47
CA LYS A 51 8.01 3.99 -7.77
C LYS A 51 7.79 2.64 -8.47
N ASP A 52 7.96 1.53 -7.76
CA ASP A 52 7.73 0.19 -8.33
C ASP A 52 6.30 0.02 -8.83
N VAL A 53 5.32 0.52 -8.10
CA VAL A 53 3.92 0.47 -8.51
C VAL A 53 3.64 1.44 -9.66
N SER A 54 4.16 2.66 -9.59
CA SER A 54 3.99 3.70 -10.59
C SER A 54 4.49 3.28 -11.98
N ASN A 55 5.62 2.58 -12.04
CA ASN A 55 6.25 2.14 -13.29
C ASN A 55 5.88 0.71 -13.72
N GLY A 56 5.02 0.02 -12.95
CA GLY A 56 4.56 -1.32 -13.27
C GLY A 56 5.52 -2.46 -12.89
N THR A 57 6.60 -2.19 -12.16
CA THR A 57 7.52 -3.23 -11.65
C THR A 57 6.81 -4.15 -10.66
N ALA A 58 5.91 -3.61 -9.83
CA ALA A 58 5.07 -4.35 -8.91
C ALA A 58 3.59 -4.13 -9.22
N ALA A 59 2.77 -5.18 -9.05
CA ALA A 59 1.33 -5.09 -9.23
C ALA A 59 0.66 -4.28 -8.12
N PHE A 60 1.14 -4.45 -6.89
CA PHE A 60 0.65 -3.75 -5.70
C PHE A 60 1.81 -3.34 -4.79
N GLY A 61 1.57 -2.29 -4.01
CA GLY A 61 2.45 -1.85 -2.94
C GLY A 61 1.84 -2.05 -1.56
N ILE A 62 2.70 -2.28 -0.58
CA ILE A 62 2.35 -2.40 0.83
C ILE A 62 3.29 -1.48 1.60
N ILE A 63 2.75 -0.51 2.32
CA ILE A 63 3.53 0.43 3.11
C ILE A 63 3.02 0.43 4.55
N ILE A 64 3.95 0.49 5.50
CA ILE A 64 3.65 0.35 6.92
C ILE A 64 4.38 1.44 7.69
N CYS A 65 3.67 2.24 8.46
CA CYS A 65 4.25 3.15 9.44
C CYS A 65 3.35 3.25 10.68
N GLY A 66 3.70 4.04 11.67
CA GLY A 66 2.98 4.09 12.93
C GLY A 66 1.48 4.34 12.79
N SER A 67 1.08 5.41 12.12
CA SER A 67 -0.33 5.75 11.83
C SER A 67 -0.77 5.43 10.41
N GLY A 68 0.15 5.16 9.50
CA GLY A 68 -0.12 4.98 8.08
C GLY A 68 -0.37 6.28 7.30
N ASN A 69 -0.55 7.41 7.98
CA ASN A 69 -0.91 8.69 7.34
C ASN A 69 0.21 9.22 6.45
N GLY A 70 1.40 9.44 7.03
CA GLY A 70 2.54 9.99 6.29
C GLY A 70 3.00 9.09 5.15
N ALA A 71 2.94 7.78 5.34
CA ALA A 71 3.23 6.80 4.30
C ALA A 71 2.25 6.94 3.12
N ALA A 72 0.95 7.01 3.38
CA ALA A 72 -0.06 7.21 2.33
C ALA A 72 0.13 8.55 1.61
N MET A 73 0.39 9.63 2.35
CA MET A 73 0.65 10.96 1.77
C MET A 73 1.87 10.94 0.84
N SER A 74 2.97 10.30 1.25
CA SER A 74 4.19 10.18 0.46
C SER A 74 3.97 9.37 -0.81
N ALA A 75 3.31 8.23 -0.71
CA ALA A 75 3.02 7.38 -1.86
C ALA A 75 2.14 8.07 -2.90
N ASN A 76 1.13 8.83 -2.46
CA ASN A 76 0.19 9.53 -3.33
C ASN A 76 0.81 10.73 -4.10
N LYS A 77 2.06 11.07 -3.84
CA LYS A 77 2.82 12.05 -4.65
C LYS A 77 3.32 11.48 -5.98
N HIS A 78 3.27 10.17 -6.16
CA HIS A 78 3.71 9.50 -7.37
C HIS A 78 2.57 9.37 -8.40
N PRO A 79 2.85 9.54 -9.70
CA PRO A 79 1.85 9.33 -10.74
C PRO A 79 1.40 7.88 -10.75
N ASN A 80 0.14 7.65 -11.13
CA ASN A 80 -0.47 6.31 -11.21
C ASN A 80 -0.56 5.56 -9.87
N VAL A 81 -0.28 6.22 -8.74
CA VAL A 81 -0.41 5.67 -7.41
C VAL A 81 -1.70 6.14 -6.74
N ARG A 82 -2.41 5.19 -6.16
CA ARG A 82 -3.57 5.40 -5.30
C ARG A 82 -3.36 4.58 -4.03
N ALA A 83 -2.75 5.22 -3.05
CA ALA A 83 -2.48 4.64 -1.74
C ALA A 83 -3.65 4.91 -0.79
N ALA A 84 -4.17 3.85 -0.21
CA ALA A 84 -5.29 3.91 0.73
C ALA A 84 -4.83 3.52 2.14
N LEU A 85 -5.12 4.38 3.12
CA LEU A 85 -4.96 4.06 4.53
C LEU A 85 -6.08 3.11 4.96
N CYS A 86 -5.71 1.91 5.40
CA CYS A 86 -6.66 0.88 5.80
C CYS A 86 -6.34 0.41 7.23
N TRP A 87 -7.38 0.35 8.08
CA TRP A 87 -7.28 -0.06 9.48
C TRP A 87 -8.16 -1.24 9.84
N VAL A 88 -9.08 -1.63 8.93
CA VAL A 88 -9.91 -2.84 9.01
C VAL A 88 -10.03 -3.45 7.62
N LYS A 89 -10.35 -4.75 7.58
CA LYS A 89 -10.47 -5.53 6.35
C LYS A 89 -11.48 -4.92 5.36
N GLU A 90 -12.60 -4.45 5.85
CA GLU A 90 -13.69 -3.87 5.05
C GLU A 90 -13.22 -2.63 4.27
N ILE A 91 -12.42 -1.78 4.89
CA ILE A 91 -11.84 -0.61 4.21
C ILE A 91 -10.84 -1.03 3.13
N ALA A 92 -10.05 -2.07 3.38
CA ALA A 92 -9.13 -2.61 2.37
C ALA A 92 -9.88 -3.15 1.14
N VAL A 93 -11.00 -3.82 1.35
CA VAL A 93 -11.90 -4.27 0.26
C VAL A 93 -12.44 -3.08 -0.53
N LEU A 94 -12.99 -2.08 0.16
CA LEU A 94 -13.56 -0.89 -0.50
C LEU A 94 -12.50 -0.07 -1.24
N ALA A 95 -11.29 0.03 -0.72
CA ALA A 95 -10.18 0.71 -1.39
C ALA A 95 -9.89 0.09 -2.76
N ARG A 96 -9.97 -1.23 -2.88
CA ARG A 96 -9.85 -1.92 -4.16
C ARG A 96 -11.11 -1.80 -5.01
N ALA A 97 -12.24 -2.22 -4.45
CA ALA A 97 -13.50 -2.33 -5.18
C ALA A 97 -13.97 -0.98 -5.76
N HIS A 98 -13.85 0.10 -4.99
CA HIS A 98 -14.37 1.41 -5.36
C HIS A 98 -13.31 2.39 -5.89
N ASN A 99 -12.09 2.34 -5.37
CA ASN A 99 -11.06 3.34 -5.68
C ASN A 99 -9.93 2.80 -6.56
N ASN A 100 -9.95 1.52 -6.89
CA ASN A 100 -8.86 0.86 -7.61
C ASN A 100 -7.50 1.20 -6.99
N ALA A 101 -7.44 1.22 -5.65
CA ALA A 101 -6.20 1.49 -4.93
C ALA A 101 -5.16 0.42 -5.27
N ASN A 102 -3.93 0.83 -5.49
CA ASN A 102 -2.83 -0.07 -5.85
C ASN A 102 -1.73 -0.11 -4.78
N ILE A 103 -1.87 0.70 -3.73
CA ILE A 103 -1.02 0.62 -2.53
C ILE A 103 -1.93 0.63 -1.29
N ILE A 104 -1.67 -0.30 -0.37
CA ILE A 104 -2.28 -0.30 0.96
C ILE A 104 -1.30 0.31 1.97
N SER A 105 -1.77 1.27 2.77
CA SER A 105 -1.02 1.84 3.89
C SER A 105 -1.59 1.32 5.21
N ILE A 106 -0.73 0.72 6.02
CA ILE A 106 -1.12 0.01 7.25
C ILE A 106 -0.62 0.79 8.48
N PRO A 107 -1.52 1.15 9.43
CA PRO A 107 -1.17 1.80 10.67
C PRO A 107 -0.72 0.78 11.71
N ALA A 108 0.58 0.50 11.80
CA ALA A 108 1.14 -0.55 12.66
C ALA A 108 0.74 -0.41 14.13
N ARG A 109 0.64 0.82 14.65
CA ARG A 109 0.29 1.07 16.06
C ARG A 109 -1.19 0.91 16.37
N TYR A 110 -2.04 0.73 15.37
CA TYR A 110 -3.50 0.65 15.49
C TYR A 110 -4.08 -0.67 14.96
N THR A 111 -3.22 -1.59 14.53
CA THR A 111 -3.60 -2.92 14.04
C THR A 111 -2.66 -3.97 14.61
N SER A 112 -3.09 -5.22 14.67
CA SER A 112 -2.22 -6.36 14.96
C SER A 112 -1.60 -6.92 13.67
N ALA A 113 -0.52 -7.68 13.79
CA ALA A 113 0.10 -8.35 12.63
C ALA A 113 -0.87 -9.30 11.92
N PRO A 114 -1.68 -10.14 12.60
CA PRO A 114 -2.72 -10.95 11.94
C PRO A 114 -3.77 -10.11 11.20
N GLN A 115 -4.19 -8.98 11.76
CA GLN A 115 -5.11 -8.05 11.08
C GLN A 115 -4.47 -7.44 9.82
N ALA A 116 -3.20 -7.05 9.88
CA ALA A 116 -2.46 -6.54 8.74
C ALA A 116 -2.40 -7.58 7.60
N VAL A 117 -2.09 -8.83 7.91
CA VAL A 117 -2.09 -9.93 6.93
C VAL A 117 -3.49 -10.14 6.34
N ALA A 118 -4.55 -10.10 7.15
CA ALA A 118 -5.93 -10.23 6.68
C ALA A 118 -6.33 -9.08 5.75
N MET A 119 -5.90 -7.83 6.05
CA MET A 119 -6.12 -6.68 5.18
C MET A 119 -5.39 -6.82 3.85
N VAL A 120 -4.11 -7.22 3.86
CA VAL A 120 -3.33 -7.45 2.63
C VAL A 120 -3.97 -8.54 1.77
N ARG A 121 -4.37 -9.66 2.38
CA ARG A 121 -5.08 -10.74 1.67
C ARG A 121 -6.32 -10.21 0.96
N ALA A 122 -7.18 -9.48 1.68
CA ALA A 122 -8.39 -8.90 1.12
C ALA A 122 -8.08 -7.90 0.00
N PHE A 123 -7.09 -7.04 0.22
CA PHE A 123 -6.67 -6.02 -0.75
C PHE A 123 -6.23 -6.64 -2.07
N ILE A 124 -5.30 -7.59 -2.07
CA ILE A 124 -4.75 -8.16 -3.31
C ILE A 124 -5.72 -9.10 -4.04
N SER A 125 -6.75 -9.61 -3.37
CA SER A 125 -7.75 -10.52 -3.96
C SER A 125 -9.04 -9.84 -4.40
N THR A 126 -9.26 -8.57 -4.04
CA THR A 126 -10.49 -7.86 -4.42
C THR A 126 -10.33 -7.20 -5.78
N PRO A 127 -11.19 -7.48 -6.76
CA PRO A 127 -11.18 -6.81 -8.06
C PRO A 127 -11.76 -5.39 -7.95
N PHE A 128 -11.38 -4.53 -8.91
CA PHE A 128 -12.04 -3.24 -9.09
C PHE A 128 -13.41 -3.44 -9.75
N GLU A 129 -14.46 -2.85 -9.20
CA GLU A 129 -15.83 -2.99 -9.72
C GLU A 129 -16.07 -2.20 -11.01
N GLY A 130 -15.29 -1.14 -11.28
CA GLY A 130 -15.52 -0.29 -12.44
C GLY A 130 -16.83 0.48 -12.36
N GLY A 131 -17.61 0.46 -13.45
CA GLY A 131 -18.92 1.12 -13.50
C GLY A 131 -18.86 2.60 -13.11
N ARG A 132 -19.72 3.01 -12.19
CA ARG A 132 -19.76 4.41 -11.68
C ARG A 132 -18.46 4.87 -11.01
N HIS A 133 -17.68 3.91 -10.47
CA HIS A 133 -16.40 4.21 -9.80
C HIS A 133 -15.31 4.60 -10.78
N GLN A 134 -15.33 4.06 -12.01
CA GLN A 134 -14.32 4.34 -13.02
C GLN A 134 -14.15 5.84 -13.29
N ARG A 135 -15.24 6.56 -13.48
CA ARG A 135 -15.23 8.01 -13.71
C ARG A 135 -14.62 8.79 -12.52
N ARG A 136 -14.94 8.35 -11.30
CA ARG A 136 -14.44 9.00 -10.08
C ARG A 136 -12.94 8.76 -9.90
N VAL A 137 -12.50 7.53 -10.13
CA VAL A 137 -11.08 7.17 -10.07
C VAL A 137 -10.27 7.95 -11.12
N ALA A 138 -10.78 8.07 -12.34
CA ALA A 138 -10.12 8.86 -13.40
C ALA A 138 -9.91 10.31 -12.98
N LYS A 139 -10.84 10.88 -12.23
CA LYS A 139 -10.77 12.29 -11.77
C LYS A 139 -9.81 12.54 -10.60
N ILE A 140 -9.27 11.51 -9.97
CA ILE A 140 -8.31 11.68 -8.85
C ILE A 140 -7.07 12.48 -9.31
N SER A 141 -6.64 12.28 -10.55
CA SER A 141 -5.45 12.95 -11.11
C SER A 141 -5.75 14.22 -11.91
N ASP A 142 -7.02 14.61 -12.06
CA ASP A 142 -7.40 15.75 -12.91
C ASP A 142 -6.82 17.09 -12.43
N CYS A 143 -6.61 17.25 -11.12
CA CYS A 143 -5.97 18.44 -10.56
C CYS A 143 -4.53 18.66 -11.03
N CYS A 144 -3.85 17.59 -11.44
CA CYS A 144 -2.46 17.66 -11.89
C CYS A 144 -2.34 18.05 -13.37
N THR A 145 -3.44 18.03 -14.11
CA THR A 145 -3.51 18.40 -15.54
C THR A 145 -4.05 19.81 -15.77
N ALA A 146 -4.60 20.45 -14.73
CA ALA A 146 -5.01 21.84 -14.79
C ALA A 146 -3.75 22.74 -14.90
N GLN A 147 -3.46 23.21 -16.08
CA GLN A 147 -2.52 24.31 -16.27
C GLN A 147 -3.21 25.59 -15.76
N PHE A 148 -2.63 26.18 -14.73
CA PHE A 148 -2.99 27.50 -14.27
C PHE A 148 -2.40 28.55 -15.22
#